data_08f3388ae30d75aef73f6da27ee0b4ed
#
_entry.id   08f3388ae30d75aef73f6da27ee0b4ed
#
_cell.length_a   1.000
_cell.length_b   1.000
_cell.length_c   1.000
_cell.angle_alpha   90.00
_cell.angle_beta   90.00
_cell.angle_gamma   90.00
#
_symmetry.space_group_name_H-M   'P 1'
#
loop_
_entity.id
_entity.type
_entity.pdbx_description
1 polymer ?
#
loop_
_entity_poly.entity_id
_entity_poly.type
_entity_poly.pdbx_seq_one_letter_code
_entity_poly.pdbx_strand_id
1 'polypeptide(L)'
;MTVAEEIRRRLGALAPSALDLVDESAKHAGHAGAAPGGNTHWKLTIVSGAFAGKNTVARHRLIYQALGELMRHPIHALQISARAPGESDA
;
A
#
# COMPACT_ATOMS: atom_id res chain seq x y z
N MET A 1 4.16 9.79 -14.99
CA MET A 1 3.99 8.61 -14.10
C MET A 1 2.80 8.85 -13.19
N THR A 2 1.89 7.90 -13.09
CA THR A 2 0.75 8.03 -12.18
C THR A 2 1.17 7.72 -10.74
N VAL A 3 0.33 8.11 -9.78
CA VAL A 3 0.58 7.77 -8.38
C VAL A 3 0.59 6.26 -8.19
N ALA A 4 -0.33 5.54 -8.83
CA ALA A 4 -0.35 4.08 -8.75
C ALA A 4 0.95 3.47 -9.26
N GLU A 5 1.46 3.96 -10.38
CA GLU A 5 2.74 3.49 -10.92
C GLU A 5 3.91 3.78 -9.97
N GLU A 6 3.90 4.96 -9.35
CA GLU A 6 4.94 5.31 -8.40
C GLU A 6 4.88 4.45 -7.14
N ILE A 7 3.68 4.17 -6.63
CA ILE A 7 3.50 3.26 -5.49
C ILE A 7 4.08 1.88 -5.83
N ARG A 8 3.72 1.34 -6.99
CA ARG A 8 4.22 0.03 -7.43
C ARG A 8 5.73 0.02 -7.57
N ARG A 9 6.28 1.09 -8.14
CA ARG A 9 7.73 1.21 -8.31
C ARG A 9 8.46 1.17 -6.97
N ARG A 10 7.98 1.92 -5.99
CA ARG A 10 8.60 1.97 -4.67
C ARG A 10 8.46 0.65 -3.92
N LEU A 11 7.30 0.00 -4.01
CA LEU A 11 7.09 -1.30 -3.39
C LEU A 11 7.92 -2.41 -4.06
N GLY A 12 8.44 -2.17 -5.24
CA GLY A 12 9.38 -3.08 -5.91
C GLY A 12 10.63 -3.37 -5.08
N ALA A 13 11.00 -2.47 -4.17
CA ALA A 13 12.13 -2.69 -3.26
C ALA A 13 11.91 -3.90 -2.34
N LEU A 14 10.64 -4.31 -2.12
CA LEU A 14 10.30 -5.48 -1.33
C LEU A 14 10.22 -6.76 -2.16
N ALA A 15 10.49 -6.68 -3.45
CA ALA A 15 10.46 -7.80 -4.39
C ALA A 15 9.17 -8.63 -4.27
N PRO A 16 7.99 -8.02 -4.41
CA PRO A 16 6.74 -8.75 -4.21
C PRO A 16 6.53 -9.82 -5.28
N SER A 17 6.03 -10.98 -4.86
CA SER A 17 5.59 -12.03 -5.80
C SER A 17 4.15 -11.78 -6.28
N ALA A 18 3.38 -10.97 -5.54
CA ALA A 18 2.04 -10.54 -5.94
C ALA A 18 1.77 -9.17 -5.34
N LEU A 19 1.11 -8.31 -6.10
CA LEU A 19 0.75 -6.98 -5.63
C LEU A 19 -0.55 -6.57 -6.31
N ASP A 20 -1.55 -6.24 -5.49
CA ASP A 20 -2.80 -5.67 -5.96
C ASP A 20 -3.00 -4.32 -5.29
N LEU A 21 -3.36 -3.32 -6.08
CA LEU A 21 -3.48 -1.95 -5.61
C LEU A 21 -4.74 -1.32 -6.18
N VAL A 22 -5.62 -0.87 -5.29
CA VAL A 22 -6.89 -0.27 -5.67
C VAL A 22 -6.99 1.13 -5.10
N ASP A 23 -7.31 2.10 -5.96
CA ASP A 23 -7.62 3.46 -5.53
C ASP A 23 -9.09 3.49 -5.10
N GLU A 24 -9.33 3.66 -3.81
CA GLU A 24 -10.68 3.71 -3.25
C GLU A 24 -11.13 5.12 -2.94
N SER A 25 -10.46 6.12 -3.47
CA SER A 25 -10.77 7.53 -3.17
C SER A 25 -12.21 7.90 -3.50
N ALA A 26 -12.79 7.31 -4.53
CA ALA A 26 -14.18 7.58 -4.90
C ALA A 26 -15.18 7.20 -3.81
N LYS A 27 -14.87 6.19 -3.00
CA LYS A 27 -15.72 5.77 -1.88
C LYS A 27 -15.75 6.79 -0.74
N HIS A 28 -14.76 7.69 -0.72
CA HIS A 28 -14.58 8.69 0.32
C HIS A 28 -14.82 10.11 -0.18
N ALA A 29 -15.31 10.26 -1.40
CA ALA A 29 -15.59 11.57 -1.98
C ALA A 29 -16.52 12.37 -1.07
N GLY A 30 -16.13 13.60 -0.76
CA GLY A 30 -16.90 14.46 0.15
C GLY A 30 -16.57 14.29 1.62
N HIS A 31 -15.77 13.28 1.98
CA HIS A 31 -15.33 13.07 3.36
C HIS A 31 -14.04 13.83 3.64
N ALA A 32 -13.75 14.09 4.92
CA ALA A 32 -12.50 14.72 5.32
C ALA A 32 -11.32 13.84 4.85
N GLY A 33 -10.32 14.48 4.28
CA GLY A 33 -9.14 13.79 3.75
C GLY A 33 -9.25 13.39 2.29
N ALA A 34 -10.45 13.38 1.71
CA ALA A 34 -10.62 13.12 0.29
C ALA A 34 -10.25 14.37 -0.51
N ALA A 35 -9.59 14.17 -1.67
CA ALA A 35 -9.20 15.25 -2.56
C ALA A 35 -9.79 15.04 -3.94
N PRO A 36 -10.06 16.12 -4.69
CA PRO A 36 -10.47 16.00 -6.09
C PRO A 36 -9.39 15.23 -6.87
N GLY A 37 -9.82 14.34 -7.77
CA GLY A 37 -8.90 13.59 -8.61
C GLY A 37 -8.42 12.27 -8.04
N GLY A 38 -8.79 11.93 -6.80
CA GLY A 38 -8.44 10.65 -6.20
C GLY A 38 -7.04 10.60 -5.61
N ASN A 39 -6.43 9.42 -5.59
CA ASN A 39 -5.05 9.14 -5.12
C ASN A 39 -4.85 9.27 -3.60
N THR A 40 -5.92 9.44 -2.83
CA THR A 40 -5.83 9.70 -1.39
C THR A 40 -6.09 8.47 -0.53
N HIS A 41 -6.95 7.56 -0.98
CA HIS A 41 -7.35 6.37 -0.21
C HIS A 41 -7.04 5.12 -1.03
N TRP A 42 -6.18 4.26 -0.49
CA TRP A 42 -5.68 3.11 -1.22
C TRP A 42 -5.89 1.82 -0.45
N LYS A 43 -6.11 0.74 -1.19
CA LYS A 43 -6.12 -0.62 -0.65
C LYS A 43 -5.01 -1.40 -1.30
N LEU A 44 -4.10 -1.92 -0.48
CA LEU A 44 -2.93 -2.68 -0.93
C LEU A 44 -3.01 -4.11 -0.43
N THR A 45 -2.85 -5.05 -1.34
CA THR A 45 -2.62 -6.46 -1.01
C THR A 45 -1.27 -6.84 -1.60
N ILE A 46 -0.33 -7.28 -0.76
CA ILE A 46 1.04 -7.54 -1.20
C ILE A 46 1.55 -8.82 -0.56
N VAL A 47 2.22 -9.64 -1.38
CA VAL A 47 2.88 -10.87 -0.94
C VAL A 47 4.36 -10.73 -1.23
N SER A 48 5.20 -10.91 -0.22
CA SER A 48 6.65 -10.78 -0.36
C SER A 48 7.39 -11.64 0.65
N GLY A 49 8.48 -12.27 0.19
CA GLY A 49 9.39 -12.99 1.08
C GLY A 49 9.99 -12.12 2.18
N ALA A 50 10.04 -10.80 1.96
CA ALA A 50 10.54 -9.85 2.96
C ALA A 50 9.70 -9.85 4.24
N PHE A 51 8.45 -10.33 4.17
CA PHE A 51 7.54 -10.38 5.33
C PHE A 51 7.66 -11.64 6.16
N ALA A 52 8.41 -12.63 5.69
CA ALA A 52 8.53 -13.91 6.39
C ALA A 52 9.10 -13.69 7.79
N GLY A 53 8.47 -14.32 8.79
CA GLY A 53 8.91 -14.24 10.18
C GLY A 53 8.62 -12.90 10.87
N LYS A 54 7.94 -11.97 10.20
CA LYS A 54 7.65 -10.64 10.76
C LYS A 54 6.19 -10.53 11.17
N ASN A 55 5.94 -9.79 12.25
CA ASN A 55 4.57 -9.51 12.68
C ASN A 55 3.96 -8.37 11.83
N THR A 56 2.68 -8.10 12.05
CA THR A 56 1.94 -7.10 11.28
C THR A 56 2.58 -5.73 11.34
N VAL A 57 2.99 -5.27 12.52
CA VAL A 57 3.60 -3.96 12.68
C VAL A 57 4.89 -3.84 11.88
N ALA A 58 5.75 -4.86 11.96
CA ALA A 58 7.02 -4.86 11.22
C ALA A 58 6.79 -4.84 9.71
N ARG A 59 5.79 -5.59 9.23
CA ARG A 59 5.44 -5.62 7.80
C ARG A 59 4.97 -4.25 7.32
N HIS A 60 4.10 -3.61 8.09
CA HIS A 60 3.60 -2.27 7.74
C HIS A 60 4.71 -1.24 7.73
N ARG A 61 5.67 -1.33 8.65
CA ARG A 61 6.83 -0.44 8.67
C ARG A 61 7.67 -0.55 7.41
N LEU A 62 7.88 -1.76 6.91
CA LEU A 62 8.61 -1.97 5.66
C LEU A 62 7.88 -1.28 4.49
N ILE A 63 6.57 -1.38 4.47
CA ILE A 63 5.75 -0.76 3.43
C ILE A 63 5.84 0.76 3.52
N TYR A 64 5.68 1.32 4.73
CA TYR A 64 5.77 2.78 4.92
C TYR A 64 7.14 3.30 4.53
N GLN A 65 8.21 2.59 4.87
CA GLN A 65 9.56 2.98 4.49
C GLN A 65 9.75 2.98 2.98
N ALA A 66 9.22 1.97 2.30
CA ALA A 66 9.31 1.88 0.85
C ALA A 66 8.55 3.03 0.17
N LEU A 67 7.39 3.38 0.70
CA LEU A 67 6.55 4.45 0.13
C LEU A 67 7.07 5.85 0.45
N GLY A 68 7.75 6.01 1.59
CA GLY A 68 8.37 7.27 1.95
C GLY A 68 7.42 8.44 1.94
N GLU A 69 7.78 9.50 1.20
CA GLU A 69 7.00 10.74 1.16
C GLU A 69 5.59 10.59 0.61
N LEU A 70 5.33 9.52 -0.14
CA LEU A 70 3.97 9.28 -0.63
C LEU A 70 2.98 9.12 0.52
N MET A 71 3.43 8.67 1.70
CA MET A 71 2.58 8.55 2.88
C MET A 71 2.18 9.90 3.46
N ARG A 72 2.89 10.97 3.13
CA ARG A 72 2.50 12.33 3.51
C ARG A 72 1.54 12.93 2.51
N HIS A 73 1.82 12.72 1.22
CA HIS A 73 1.04 13.24 0.11
C HIS A 73 1.40 12.47 -1.15
N PRO A 74 0.44 11.96 -1.90
CA PRO A 74 -1.00 12.17 -1.77
C PRO A 74 -1.73 11.15 -0.89
N ILE A 75 -1.05 10.11 -0.37
CA ILE A 75 -1.73 9.06 0.38
C ILE A 75 -2.20 9.61 1.74
N HIS A 76 -3.52 9.66 1.93
CA HIS A 76 -4.13 10.04 3.20
C HIS A 76 -4.41 8.80 4.05
N ALA A 77 -4.86 7.72 3.44
CA ALA A 77 -5.14 6.46 4.12
C ALA A 77 -4.72 5.28 3.26
N LEU A 78 -4.12 4.27 3.89
CA LEU A 78 -3.67 3.06 3.22
C LEU A 78 -4.12 1.84 4.02
N GLN A 79 -5.01 1.05 3.43
CA GLN A 79 -5.42 -0.23 4.00
C GLN A 79 -4.47 -1.29 3.47
N ILE A 80 -3.85 -2.05 4.37
CA ILE A 80 -2.78 -2.98 4.02
C ILE A 80 -3.15 -4.41 4.38
N SER A 81 -2.96 -5.33 3.42
CA SER A 81 -2.92 -6.76 3.67
C SER A 81 -1.55 -7.25 3.17
N ALA A 82 -0.67 -7.61 4.10
CA ALA A 82 0.70 -8.00 3.79
C ALA A 82 0.97 -9.43 4.25
N ARG A 83 1.41 -10.29 3.33
CA ARG A 83 1.65 -11.70 3.60
C ARG A 83 2.99 -12.16 3.07
N ALA A 84 3.59 -13.14 3.73
CA ALA A 84 4.68 -13.90 3.15
C ALA A 84 4.13 -14.99 2.22
N PRO A 85 4.93 -15.46 1.24
CA PRO A 85 4.48 -16.55 0.38
C PRO A 85 4.06 -17.78 1.21
N GLY A 86 2.92 -18.37 0.83
CA GLY A 86 2.40 -19.54 1.53
C GLY A 86 1.49 -19.26 2.71
N GLU A 87 1.41 -18.01 3.18
CA GLU A 87 0.47 -17.64 4.23
C GLU A 87 -0.94 -17.46 3.66
N SER A 88 -1.96 -17.80 4.46
CA SER A 88 -3.33 -17.64 4.03
C SER A 88 -3.84 -16.24 4.32
N ASP A 89 -4.98 -15.88 3.70
CA ASP A 89 -5.66 -14.61 3.93
C ASP A 89 -6.43 -14.57 5.25
N ALA A 90 -6.64 -15.71 5.84
CA ALA A 90 -7.48 -15.81 7.01
C ALA A 90 -6.83 -15.23 8.26
#